data_d86f4275a64a4473fdaa4e6c6c7b987e
#
_entry.id   d86f4275a64a4473fdaa4e6c6c7b987e
#
_cell.length_a   1.000
_cell.length_b   1.000
_cell.length_c   1.000
_cell.angle_alpha   90.00
_cell.angle_beta   90.00
_cell.angle_gamma   90.00
#
_symmetry.space_group_name_H-M   'P 1'
#
loop_
_entity.id
_entity.type
_entity.pdbx_description
1 polymer ?
#
loop_
_entity_poly.entity_id
_entity_poly.type
_entity_poly.pdbx_seq_one_letter_code
_entity_poly.pdbx_strand_id
1 'polypeptide(L)'
;LWLVERDYGDESLVELVYATPDGSGCLVKHLSVQLLRSKEITAAIDVEREKVETVGDETTRERYESEVERVRESHDPDETV
;
A
#
# COMPACT_ATOMS: atom_id res chain seq x y z
N LEU A 1 -4.95 -3.92 4.96
CA LEU A 1 -3.72 -3.69 4.21
C LEU A 1 -3.12 -2.33 4.53
N TRP A 2 -1.82 -2.25 4.56
CA TRP A 2 -1.08 -1.05 4.89
C TRP A 2 -0.32 -0.53 3.67
N LEU A 3 -0.27 0.79 3.53
CA LEU A 3 0.44 1.44 2.43
C LEU A 3 1.95 1.31 2.66
N VAL A 4 2.62 0.55 1.80
CA VAL A 4 4.05 0.28 1.93
C VAL A 4 4.90 0.96 0.87
N GLU A 5 4.29 1.36 -0.24
CA GLU A 5 5.04 1.98 -1.32
C GLU A 5 4.18 2.95 -2.12
N ARG A 6 4.80 4.04 -2.53
CA ARG A 6 4.18 5.04 -3.39
C ARG A 6 5.18 5.38 -4.50
N ASP A 7 4.77 5.17 -5.75
CA ASP A 7 5.63 5.39 -6.90
C ASP A 7 5.00 6.40 -7.85
N TYR A 8 5.74 7.44 -8.15
CA TYR A 8 5.34 8.49 -9.10
C TYR A 8 6.04 8.30 -10.45
N GLY A 9 6.07 7.07 -10.94
CA GLY A 9 6.84 6.70 -12.11
C GLY A 9 6.37 7.29 -13.44
N ASP A 10 5.17 7.87 -13.47
CA ASP A 10 4.62 8.49 -14.67
C ASP A 10 4.06 9.87 -14.30
N GLU A 11 4.06 10.82 -15.24
CA GLU A 11 3.63 12.20 -14.99
C GLU A 11 2.19 12.31 -14.51
N SER A 12 1.32 11.41 -14.95
CA SER A 12 -0.11 11.49 -14.66
C SER A 12 -0.63 10.38 -13.74
N LEU A 13 0.20 9.39 -13.42
CA LEU A 13 -0.22 8.23 -12.63
C LEU A 13 0.66 8.02 -11.42
N VAL A 14 0.01 7.63 -10.32
CA VAL A 14 0.68 7.25 -9.08
C VAL A 14 0.31 5.80 -8.79
N GLU A 15 1.31 4.99 -8.48
CA GLU A 15 1.11 3.61 -8.05
C GLU A 15 1.21 3.53 -6.54
N LEU A 16 0.18 2.98 -5.91
CA LEU A 16 0.14 2.74 -4.47
C LEU A 16 0.16 1.25 -4.21
N VAL A 17 1.08 0.79 -3.39
CA VAL A 17 1.17 -0.62 -3.01
C VAL A 17 0.78 -0.76 -1.55
N TYR A 18 -0.18 -1.63 -1.29
CA TYR A 18 -0.64 -1.99 0.05
C TYR A 18 -0.27 -3.44 0.32
N ALA A 19 0.10 -3.75 1.54
CA ALA A 19 0.49 -5.11 1.91
C ALA A 19 -0.15 -5.56 3.22
N THR A 20 -0.31 -6.87 3.36
CA THR A 20 -0.73 -7.47 4.63
C THR A 20 0.39 -7.37 5.65
N PRO A 21 0.08 -7.41 6.96
CA PRO A 21 1.10 -7.29 8.01
C PRO A 21 2.24 -8.30 7.92
N ASP A 22 1.95 -9.49 7.40
CA ASP A 22 2.99 -10.53 7.24
C ASP A 22 3.70 -10.45 5.89
N GLY A 23 3.33 -9.50 5.04
CA GLY A 23 3.95 -9.33 3.73
C GLY A 23 3.56 -10.35 2.68
N SER A 24 2.68 -11.30 3.01
CA SER A 24 2.33 -12.39 2.09
C SER A 24 1.32 -12.00 1.01
N GLY A 25 0.60 -10.91 1.20
CA GLY A 25 -0.38 -10.45 0.24
C GLY A 25 -0.21 -8.96 -0.04
N CYS A 26 -0.55 -8.54 -1.26
CA CYS A 26 -0.45 -7.15 -1.66
C CYS A 26 -1.59 -6.76 -2.61
N LEU A 27 -1.82 -5.46 -2.69
CA LEU A 27 -2.75 -4.86 -3.65
C LEU A 27 -2.09 -3.63 -4.23
N VAL A 28 -2.08 -3.54 -5.56
CA VAL A 28 -1.53 -2.39 -6.26
C VAL A 28 -2.69 -1.58 -6.83
N LYS A 29 -2.71 -0.28 -6.52
CA LYS A 29 -3.70 0.65 -7.07
C LYS A 29 -3.00 1.68 -7.93
N HIS A 30 -3.61 2.00 -9.07
CA HIS A 30 -3.13 3.06 -9.94
C HIS A 30 -4.13 4.22 -9.89
N LEU A 31 -3.66 5.40 -9.55
CA LEU A 31 -4.49 6.60 -9.46
C LEU A 31 -3.90 7.71 -10.31
N SER A 32 -4.78 8.53 -10.91
CA SER A 32 -4.32 9.75 -11.56
C SER A 32 -3.88 10.76 -10.50
N VAL A 33 -2.97 11.65 -10.86
CA VAL A 33 -2.52 12.71 -9.95
C VAL A 33 -3.70 13.59 -9.52
N GLN A 34 -4.63 13.88 -10.43
CA GLN A 34 -5.82 14.64 -10.10
C GLN A 34 -6.69 13.95 -9.07
N LEU A 35 -6.89 12.64 -9.23
CA LEU A 35 -7.67 11.85 -8.30
C LEU A 35 -7.00 11.78 -6.93
N LEU A 36 -5.68 11.67 -6.92
CA LEU A 36 -4.89 11.66 -5.68
C LEU A 36 -5.09 12.95 -4.88
N ARG A 37 -5.17 14.09 -5.57
CA ARG A 37 -5.38 15.39 -4.92
C ARG A 37 -6.76 15.54 -4.30
N SER A 38 -7.76 14.86 -4.86
CA SER A 38 -9.14 14.94 -4.38
C SER A 38 -9.52 13.85 -3.38
N LYS A 39 -8.67 12.82 -3.22
CA LYS A 39 -8.89 11.73 -2.29
C LYS A 39 -7.91 11.77 -1.13
N GLU A 40 -8.40 11.43 0.04
CA GLU A 40 -7.53 11.19 1.19
C GLU A 40 -6.96 9.78 1.07
N ILE A 41 -5.64 9.68 1.19
CA ILE A 41 -4.95 8.39 1.19
C ILE A 41 -4.62 8.05 2.64
N THR A 42 -5.24 6.99 3.15
CA THR A 42 -5.03 6.56 4.53
C THR A 42 -3.89 5.55 4.63
N ALA A 43 -3.32 5.43 5.82
CA ALA A 43 -2.19 4.52 6.07
C ALA A 43 -2.58 3.06 5.85
N ALA A 44 -3.85 2.72 6.09
CA ALA A 44 -4.36 1.36 5.87
C ALA A 44 -5.73 1.41 5.22
N ILE A 45 -6.09 0.34 4.52
CA ILE A 45 -7.40 0.19 3.88
C ILE A 45 -7.94 -1.22 4.11
N ASP A 46 -9.26 -1.35 4.05
CA ASP A 46 -9.93 -2.65 4.02
C ASP A 46 -10.23 -3.01 2.58
N VAL A 47 -9.89 -4.24 2.20
CA VAL A 47 -10.19 -4.74 0.86
C VAL A 47 -10.70 -6.19 0.97
N GLU A 48 -11.43 -6.61 -0.03
CA GLU A 48 -11.87 -8.00 -0.12
C GLU A 48 -10.67 -8.91 -0.36
N ARG A 49 -10.65 -10.06 0.32
CA ARG A 49 -9.56 -11.02 0.20
C ARG A 49 -9.27 -11.42 -1.25
N GLU A 50 -10.31 -11.48 -2.06
CA GLU A 50 -10.21 -11.88 -3.47
C GLU A 50 -9.35 -10.91 -4.30
N LYS A 51 -9.24 -9.67 -3.86
CA LYS A 51 -8.46 -8.64 -4.55
C LYS A 51 -7.01 -8.62 -4.13
N VAL A 52 -6.66 -9.37 -3.10
CA VAL A 52 -5.28 -9.41 -2.59
C VAL A 52 -4.50 -10.45 -3.37
N GLU A 53 -3.37 -10.03 -3.95
CA GLU A 53 -2.50 -10.93 -4.68
C GLU A 53 -1.45 -11.53 -3.75
N THR A 54 -1.09 -12.79 -4.00
CA THR A 54 -0.05 -13.46 -3.22
C THR A 54 1.34 -12.96 -3.64
N VAL A 55 2.15 -12.61 -2.66
CA VAL A 55 3.55 -12.24 -2.89
C VAL A 55 4.38 -13.52 -2.84
N GLY A 56 4.88 -13.95 -4.00
CA GLY A 56 5.64 -15.20 -4.10
C GLY A 56 7.12 -15.09 -3.78
N ASP A 57 7.68 -13.89 -3.85
CA ASP A 57 9.10 -13.66 -3.62
C ASP A 57 9.37 -13.38 -2.14
N GLU A 58 10.22 -14.20 -1.53
CA GLU A 58 10.52 -14.12 -0.11
C GLU A 58 11.18 -12.78 0.28
N THR A 59 12.08 -12.29 -0.55
CA THR A 59 12.73 -11.00 -0.29
C THR A 59 11.72 -9.86 -0.29
N THR A 60 10.77 -9.88 -1.23
CA THR A 60 9.71 -8.90 -1.30
C THR A 60 8.77 -9.00 -0.10
N ARG A 61 8.45 -10.21 0.33
CA ARG A 61 7.61 -10.44 1.51
C ARG A 61 8.25 -9.86 2.76
N GLU A 62 9.53 -10.09 2.97
CA GLU A 62 10.27 -9.54 4.10
C GLU A 62 10.31 -8.02 4.07
N ARG A 63 10.50 -7.44 2.89
CA ARG A 63 10.50 -5.99 2.72
C ARG A 63 9.15 -5.41 3.07
N TYR A 64 8.06 -6.01 2.59
CA TYR A 64 6.71 -5.54 2.88
C TYR A 64 6.37 -5.69 4.37
N GLU A 65 6.75 -6.79 4.98
CA GLU A 65 6.55 -6.99 6.41
C GLU A 65 7.22 -5.89 7.23
N SER A 66 8.48 -5.58 6.92
CA SER A 66 9.23 -4.51 7.59
C SER A 66 8.60 -3.14 7.37
N GLU A 67 8.15 -2.86 6.15
CA GLU A 67 7.52 -1.59 5.84
C GLU A 67 6.17 -1.43 6.53
N VAL A 68 5.37 -2.50 6.59
CA VAL A 68 4.10 -2.46 7.30
C VAL A 68 4.34 -2.18 8.78
N GLU A 69 5.31 -2.83 9.38
CA GLU A 69 5.65 -2.61 10.79
C GLU A 69 6.02 -1.16 11.04
N ARG A 70 6.83 -0.57 10.18
CA ARG A 70 7.25 0.82 10.29
C ARG A 70 6.06 1.77 10.15
N VAL A 71 5.18 1.53 9.19
CA VAL A 71 3.99 2.37 8.98
C VAL A 71 3.02 2.27 10.16
N ARG A 72 2.81 1.07 10.67
CA ARG A 72 1.92 0.84 11.82
C ARG A 72 2.42 1.53 13.08
N GLU A 73 3.72 1.61 13.27
CA GLU A 73 4.32 2.30 14.42
C GLU A 73 4.22 3.81 14.30
N SER A 74 4.20 4.32 13.07
CA SER A 74 4.23 5.77 12.81
C SER A 74 2.85 6.39 12.57
N HIS A 75 1.87 5.59 12.16
CA HIS A 75 0.56 6.07 11.73
C HIS A 75 -0.59 5.20 12.21
N ASP A 76 -1.73 5.82 12.50
CA ASP A 76 -2.97 5.09 12.73
C ASP A 76 -3.54 4.63 11.38
N PRO A 77 -4.35 3.54 11.36
CA PRO A 77 -4.91 3.03 10.11
C PRO A 77 -5.69 4.05 9.29
N ASP A 78 -6.43 4.92 9.94
CA ASP A 78 -7.28 5.93 9.30
C ASP A 78 -6.59 7.28 9.12
N GLU A 79 -5.31 7.37 9.47
CA GLU A 79 -4.54 8.59 9.32
C GLU A 79 -4.22 8.85 7.84
N THR A 80 -4.41 10.09 7.41
CA THR A 80 -4.05 10.51 6.05
C THR A 80 -2.54 10.66 5.92
N VAL A 81 -2.00 10.04 4.90
CA VAL A 81 -0.55 10.03 4.65
C VAL A 81 -0.18 10.66 3.31
#